data_0bb775dabdd8ed2f9e96e08ec1177391
#
_entry.id   0bb775dabdd8ed2f9e96e08ec1177391
#
_cell.length_a   1.000
_cell.length_b   1.000
_cell.length_c   1.000
_cell.angle_alpha   90.00
_cell.angle_beta   90.00
_cell.angle_gamma   90.00
#
_symmetry.space_group_name_H-M   'P 1'
#
loop_
_entity.id
_entity.type
_entity.pdbx_description
1 polymer ?
#
loop_
_entity_poly.entity_id
_entity_poly.type
_entity_poly.pdbx_seq_one_letter_code
_entity_poly.pdbx_strand_id
1 'polypeptide(L)'
;MLIQLRLPAKVQSHFPKCLFQFQKLFLRPRAASSPKRHRNFRAACAIQFAILPRVKRSFLIDTDTASDDAVALIMALRSPEIQVHAITTVAGNVHVHQATRNALYTAELCNSNVPVFAGAEQPLRRPHLDASWFHGRDGLGDHDYPPPRRAPEKQSATDAIIDTIESHTGLEMVTLGPLTNIALALQKNPGSAAKVSRCVVMGGAPCCEGNVTPAAEYNIWCDPEAARIVVRSGLPIELVGWHLCRGEAVLNPSDIQHVLSFGTPVAKFAVECNSRAQEAFFKQSGEQGISLPDPVAMAIALDPSIVTSQSQHFVDVETESELTRGMTVVDRLNVAHNERNRDVWAAQLAAGHKAKIVWTIDNARWEKALYAALK
;
A
#
# COMPACT_ATOMS: atom_id res chain seq x y z
N MET A 1 -19.89 32.76 26.58
CA MET A 1 -19.51 33.42 25.31
C MET A 1 -19.71 32.38 24.19
N LEU A 2 -20.89 32.42 23.55
CA LEU A 2 -21.31 31.45 22.52
C LEU A 2 -20.82 31.95 21.17
N ILE A 3 -19.93 31.20 20.52
CA ILE A 3 -19.49 31.47 19.15
C ILE A 3 -20.52 30.83 18.19
N GLN A 4 -21.27 31.70 17.50
CA GLN A 4 -22.14 31.28 16.38
C GLN A 4 -21.28 31.06 15.13
N LEU A 5 -21.12 29.80 14.72
CA LEU A 5 -20.62 29.44 13.40
C LEU A 5 -21.74 29.58 12.37
N ARG A 6 -21.65 30.58 11.47
CA ARG A 6 -22.47 30.70 10.26
C ARG A 6 -21.85 29.84 9.15
N LEU A 7 -22.57 28.84 8.70
CA LEU A 7 -22.25 28.06 7.50
C LEU A 7 -22.75 28.76 6.23
N PRO A 8 -22.03 28.69 5.11
CA PRO A 8 -22.45 29.33 3.83
C PRO A 8 -23.69 28.65 3.24
N ALA A 9 -24.51 29.43 2.57
CA ALA A 9 -25.84 29.11 2.05
C ALA A 9 -25.95 27.95 1.01
N LYS A 10 -24.85 27.35 0.57
CA LYS A 10 -24.85 26.27 -0.44
C LYS A 10 -24.89 24.84 0.10
N VAL A 11 -24.92 24.63 1.42
CA VAL A 11 -24.91 23.29 2.05
C VAL A 11 -26.30 22.82 2.52
N GLN A 12 -27.35 23.61 2.31
CA GLN A 12 -28.69 23.29 2.86
C GLN A 12 -29.58 22.35 2.01
N SER A 13 -29.13 21.89 0.85
CA SER A 13 -30.05 21.18 -0.09
C SER A 13 -30.01 19.64 -0.08
N HIS A 14 -29.23 18.99 0.79
CA HIS A 14 -29.06 17.52 0.74
C HIS A 14 -29.09 16.81 2.11
N PHE A 15 -29.98 17.21 3.02
CA PHE A 15 -30.26 16.39 4.21
C PHE A 15 -31.66 15.78 4.15
N PRO A 16 -31.82 14.48 4.41
CA PRO A 16 -33.13 13.84 4.41
C PRO A 16 -34.05 14.40 5.51
N LYS A 17 -35.32 14.60 5.19
CA LYS A 17 -36.38 15.20 6.03
C LYS A 17 -36.63 14.54 7.41
N CYS A 18 -35.95 13.47 7.75
CA CYS A 18 -36.17 12.77 9.02
C CYS A 18 -35.52 13.41 10.26
N LEU A 19 -34.63 14.37 10.13
CA LEU A 19 -33.98 14.99 11.31
C LEU A 19 -34.76 16.19 11.90
N PHE A 20 -35.77 16.73 11.21
CA PHE A 20 -36.50 17.93 11.64
C PHE A 20 -37.64 17.68 12.64
N GLN A 21 -38.04 16.43 12.89
CA GLN A 21 -39.10 16.12 13.83
C GLN A 21 -38.64 16.01 15.31
N PHE A 22 -37.34 15.88 15.55
CA PHE A 22 -36.83 15.73 16.93
C PHE A 22 -36.59 17.03 17.68
N GLN A 23 -36.55 18.18 16.99
CA GLN A 23 -36.28 19.47 17.65
C GLN A 23 -37.52 20.17 18.24
N LYS A 24 -38.75 19.69 17.97
CA LYS A 24 -39.99 20.32 18.48
C LYS A 24 -40.48 19.76 19.81
N LEU A 25 -39.81 18.76 20.39
CA LEU A 25 -40.32 18.10 21.63
C LEU A 25 -39.69 18.63 22.94
N PHE A 26 -38.77 19.57 22.91
CA PHE A 26 -38.02 19.98 24.11
C PHE A 26 -38.16 21.44 24.58
N LEU A 27 -39.13 22.20 24.07
CA LEU A 27 -39.34 23.57 24.54
C LEU A 27 -40.83 23.86 24.82
N ARG A 28 -41.31 23.47 26.00
CA ARG A 28 -42.42 24.14 26.68
C ARG A 28 -42.15 24.19 28.20
N PRO A 29 -42.11 25.37 28.83
CA PRO A 29 -41.98 25.48 30.27
C PRO A 29 -43.36 25.21 30.91
N ARG A 30 -43.40 24.41 31.94
CA ARG A 30 -44.56 24.29 32.85
C ARG A 30 -44.17 24.78 34.24
N ALA A 31 -45.07 25.60 34.76
CA ALA A 31 -45.03 26.22 36.05
C ALA A 31 -45.11 25.23 37.23
N ALA A 32 -44.65 25.68 38.37
CA ALA A 32 -44.46 24.99 39.62
C ALA A 32 -45.76 24.56 40.30
N SER A 33 -45.78 23.38 40.97
CA SER A 33 -46.52 23.14 42.24
C SER A 33 -46.01 21.88 42.94
N SER A 34 -45.52 22.07 44.16
CA SER A 34 -45.48 21.25 45.39
C SER A 34 -44.97 19.78 45.43
N PRO A 35 -44.36 19.37 46.56
CA PRO A 35 -43.58 18.14 46.67
C PRO A 35 -44.36 16.98 47.30
N LYS A 36 -44.32 15.80 46.68
CA LYS A 36 -44.57 14.54 47.38
C LYS A 36 -43.71 13.41 46.80
N ARG A 37 -42.91 12.84 47.71
CA ARG A 37 -42.33 11.50 47.75
C ARG A 37 -42.10 10.79 46.41
N HIS A 38 -40.86 10.64 46.04
CA HIS A 38 -40.46 9.69 45.01
C HIS A 38 -39.42 8.70 45.47
N ARG A 39 -39.86 7.46 45.53
CA ARG A 39 -39.05 6.25 45.46
C ARG A 39 -38.35 6.18 44.09
N ASN A 40 -37.13 5.76 44.14
CA ASN A 40 -36.23 5.46 43.08
C ASN A 40 -36.84 4.84 41.83
N PHE A 41 -36.71 5.54 40.70
CA PHE A 41 -36.67 4.96 39.36
C PHE A 41 -35.49 5.63 38.62
N ARG A 42 -34.27 5.11 38.84
CA ARG A 42 -33.20 5.31 37.92
C ARG A 42 -33.39 4.27 36.80
N ALA A 43 -34.21 4.56 35.81
CA ALA A 43 -34.14 3.91 34.52
C ALA A 43 -32.90 4.48 33.81
N ALA A 44 -31.81 3.76 33.91
CA ALA A 44 -30.62 4.01 33.06
C ALA A 44 -31.04 3.69 31.64
N CYS A 45 -31.39 4.72 30.86
CA CYS A 45 -31.48 4.61 29.40
C CYS A 45 -30.05 4.49 28.86
N ALA A 46 -29.48 3.29 28.92
CA ALA A 46 -28.25 2.98 28.18
C ALA A 46 -28.66 2.95 26.70
N ILE A 47 -28.45 4.09 26.03
CA ILE A 47 -28.45 4.11 24.56
C ILE A 47 -27.22 3.28 24.15
N GLN A 48 -27.48 2.02 23.87
CA GLN A 48 -26.53 1.12 23.26
C GLN A 48 -26.38 1.62 21.82
N PHE A 49 -25.37 2.47 21.57
CA PHE A 49 -24.94 2.75 20.21
C PHE A 49 -24.50 1.42 19.61
N ALA A 50 -25.36 0.79 18.83
CA ALA A 50 -24.95 -0.29 17.96
C ALA A 50 -23.85 0.30 17.07
N ILE A 51 -22.59 -0.07 17.32
CA ILE A 51 -21.48 0.23 16.44
C ILE A 51 -21.82 -0.55 15.16
N LEU A 52 -22.33 0.16 14.15
CA LEU A 52 -22.52 -0.44 12.83
C LEU A 52 -21.14 -0.99 12.41
N PRO A 53 -21.06 -2.23 11.91
CA PRO A 53 -19.81 -2.79 11.48
C PRO A 53 -19.20 -1.84 10.44
N ARG A 54 -18.00 -1.33 10.71
CA ARG A 54 -17.28 -0.46 9.79
C ARG A 54 -17.06 -1.25 8.50
N VAL A 55 -17.52 -0.73 7.36
CA VAL A 55 -17.33 -1.38 6.07
C VAL A 55 -15.83 -1.46 5.83
N LYS A 56 -15.31 -2.67 5.64
CA LYS A 56 -13.90 -2.88 5.34
C LYS A 56 -13.57 -2.29 3.98
N ARG A 57 -12.41 -1.65 3.87
CA ARG A 57 -11.88 -1.20 2.57
C ARG A 57 -11.48 -2.41 1.72
N SER A 58 -11.73 -2.35 0.42
CA SER A 58 -11.44 -3.42 -0.53
C SER A 58 -10.04 -3.27 -1.11
N PHE A 59 -9.20 -4.30 -0.98
CA PHE A 59 -7.81 -4.29 -1.42
C PHE A 59 -7.53 -5.38 -2.46
N LEU A 60 -6.68 -5.03 -3.44
CA LEU A 60 -5.94 -5.95 -4.32
C LEU A 60 -4.45 -5.69 -4.08
N ILE A 61 -3.65 -6.75 -3.94
CA ILE A 61 -2.21 -6.65 -3.72
C ILE A 61 -1.48 -7.37 -4.85
N ASP A 62 -0.54 -6.67 -5.52
CA ASP A 62 0.39 -7.25 -6.51
C ASP A 62 1.80 -7.24 -5.92
N THR A 63 2.52 -8.37 -5.98
CA THR A 63 3.75 -8.60 -5.20
C THR A 63 4.67 -9.59 -5.92
N ASP A 64 5.98 -9.43 -5.80
CA ASP A 64 6.98 -10.41 -6.22
C ASP A 64 7.51 -11.27 -5.06
N THR A 65 6.70 -11.47 -4.08
CA THR A 65 6.82 -11.98 -2.72
C THR A 65 8.18 -12.56 -2.35
N ALA A 66 9.03 -11.68 -1.85
CA ALA A 66 10.23 -12.03 -1.11
C ALA A 66 10.04 -11.72 0.39
N SER A 67 11.13 -11.48 1.10
CA SER A 67 11.14 -11.41 2.57
C SER A 67 10.33 -10.25 3.14
N ASP A 68 10.49 -9.04 2.62
CA ASP A 68 9.75 -7.87 3.08
C ASP A 68 8.33 -7.83 2.53
N ASP A 69 8.09 -8.26 1.28
CA ASP A 69 6.74 -8.51 0.75
C ASP A 69 5.92 -9.39 1.69
N ALA A 70 6.52 -10.50 2.17
CA ALA A 70 5.83 -11.42 3.06
C ALA A 70 5.39 -10.72 4.36
N VAL A 71 6.22 -9.80 4.90
CA VAL A 71 5.85 -9.00 6.07
C VAL A 71 4.72 -8.02 5.73
N ALA A 72 4.74 -7.39 4.56
CA ALA A 72 3.65 -6.53 4.09
C ALA A 72 2.33 -7.31 3.92
N LEU A 73 2.39 -8.52 3.38
CA LEU A 73 1.23 -9.41 3.29
C LEU A 73 0.68 -9.78 4.67
N ILE A 74 1.54 -10.06 5.67
CA ILE A 74 1.11 -10.30 7.06
C ILE A 74 0.35 -9.07 7.59
N MET A 75 0.87 -7.85 7.37
CA MET A 75 0.21 -6.62 7.80
C MET A 75 -1.18 -6.48 7.19
N ALA A 76 -1.32 -6.74 5.89
CA ALA A 76 -2.59 -6.66 5.20
C ALA A 76 -3.58 -7.73 5.66
N LEU A 77 -3.16 -9.00 5.70
CA LEU A 77 -4.03 -10.14 5.98
C LEU A 77 -4.50 -10.20 7.44
N ARG A 78 -3.75 -9.61 8.37
CA ARG A 78 -4.12 -9.51 9.78
C ARG A 78 -4.85 -8.21 10.14
N SER A 79 -4.96 -7.27 9.20
CA SER A 79 -5.69 -6.01 9.44
C SER A 79 -7.20 -6.24 9.49
N PRO A 80 -7.88 -5.83 10.57
CA PRO A 80 -9.35 -5.94 10.67
C PRO A 80 -10.09 -4.92 9.80
N GLU A 81 -9.40 -3.88 9.30
CA GLU A 81 -10.01 -2.73 8.61
C GLU A 81 -10.16 -2.91 7.11
N ILE A 82 -9.51 -3.94 6.54
CA ILE A 82 -9.52 -4.18 5.10
C ILE A 82 -10.02 -5.59 4.77
N GLN A 83 -10.42 -5.76 3.51
CA GLN A 83 -10.67 -7.05 2.89
C GLN A 83 -9.76 -7.17 1.67
N VAL A 84 -8.81 -8.09 1.70
CA VAL A 84 -8.00 -8.44 0.53
C VAL A 84 -8.80 -9.41 -0.33
N HIS A 85 -9.11 -9.01 -1.58
CA HIS A 85 -9.90 -9.81 -2.51
C HIS A 85 -9.05 -10.69 -3.41
N ALA A 86 -7.83 -10.24 -3.72
CA ALA A 86 -6.88 -10.99 -4.53
C ALA A 86 -5.44 -10.61 -4.15
N ILE A 87 -4.54 -11.59 -4.22
CA ILE A 87 -3.10 -11.40 -4.29
C ILE A 87 -2.66 -11.89 -5.66
N THR A 88 -2.01 -11.02 -6.43
CA THR A 88 -1.39 -11.37 -7.71
C THR A 88 0.13 -11.36 -7.56
N THR A 89 0.81 -12.29 -8.21
CA THR A 89 2.26 -12.39 -8.12
C THR A 89 2.94 -12.14 -9.46
N VAL A 90 4.15 -11.59 -9.43
CA VAL A 90 4.94 -11.22 -10.59
C VAL A 90 6.38 -11.68 -10.40
N ALA A 91 7.14 -11.87 -11.47
CA ALA A 91 8.58 -12.08 -11.39
C ALA A 91 9.27 -10.76 -11.04
N GLY A 92 10.13 -10.78 -10.02
CA GLY A 92 10.90 -9.66 -9.53
C GLY A 92 12.03 -10.16 -8.64
N ASN A 93 11.92 -9.98 -7.33
CA ASN A 93 12.90 -10.47 -6.34
C ASN A 93 13.26 -11.94 -6.52
N VAL A 94 12.26 -12.75 -6.91
CA VAL A 94 12.41 -14.16 -7.29
C VAL A 94 11.57 -14.46 -8.54
N HIS A 95 11.76 -15.64 -9.14
CA HIS A 95 10.88 -16.10 -10.20
C HIS A 95 9.42 -16.19 -9.74
N VAL A 96 8.46 -15.93 -10.63
CA VAL A 96 7.03 -15.87 -10.30
C VAL A 96 6.50 -17.11 -9.59
N HIS A 97 6.98 -18.30 -9.95
CA HIS A 97 6.57 -19.53 -9.27
C HIS A 97 7.02 -19.56 -7.80
N GLN A 98 8.22 -19.02 -7.51
CA GLN A 98 8.70 -18.91 -6.14
C GLN A 98 7.94 -17.80 -5.39
N ALA A 99 7.71 -16.64 -6.02
CA ALA A 99 6.89 -15.56 -5.47
C ALA A 99 5.48 -16.06 -5.10
N THR A 100 4.85 -16.84 -6.01
CA THR A 100 3.52 -17.43 -5.79
C THR A 100 3.53 -18.40 -4.61
N ARG A 101 4.55 -19.24 -4.51
CA ARG A 101 4.73 -20.17 -3.40
C ARG A 101 4.89 -19.41 -2.07
N ASN A 102 5.69 -18.35 -2.06
CA ASN A 102 5.92 -17.52 -0.89
C ASN A 102 4.64 -16.79 -0.45
N ALA A 103 3.87 -16.23 -1.39
CA ALA A 103 2.58 -15.59 -1.11
C ALA A 103 1.57 -16.56 -0.50
N LEU A 104 1.46 -17.78 -1.05
CA LEU A 104 0.59 -18.82 -0.52
C LEU A 104 1.02 -19.25 0.90
N TYR A 105 2.31 -19.48 1.11
CA TYR A 105 2.84 -19.82 2.44
C TYR A 105 2.53 -18.71 3.46
N THR A 106 2.75 -17.46 3.11
CA THR A 106 2.46 -16.31 3.97
C THR A 106 0.97 -16.18 4.28
N ALA A 107 0.10 -16.41 3.28
CA ALA A 107 -1.35 -16.43 3.49
C ALA A 107 -1.77 -17.55 4.46
N GLU A 108 -1.20 -18.76 4.33
CA GLU A 108 -1.44 -19.87 5.25
C GLU A 108 -0.94 -19.57 6.67
N LEU A 109 0.22 -18.93 6.81
CA LEU A 109 0.76 -18.50 8.10
C LEU A 109 -0.20 -17.52 8.81
N CYS A 110 -0.93 -16.71 8.05
CA CYS A 110 -1.95 -15.79 8.54
C CYS A 110 -3.35 -16.44 8.69
N ASN A 111 -3.50 -17.74 8.47
CA ASN A 111 -4.80 -18.43 8.40
C ASN A 111 -5.77 -17.77 7.40
N SER A 112 -5.26 -17.23 6.31
CA SER A 112 -6.04 -16.56 5.27
C SER A 112 -6.27 -17.47 4.06
N ASN A 113 -7.50 -17.44 3.55
CA ASN A 113 -7.89 -18.15 2.33
C ASN A 113 -7.98 -17.21 1.11
N VAL A 114 -7.34 -16.04 1.17
CA VAL A 114 -7.30 -15.12 0.03
C VAL A 114 -6.81 -15.85 -1.23
N PRO A 115 -7.46 -15.66 -2.40
CA PRO A 115 -7.00 -16.26 -3.65
C PRO A 115 -5.68 -15.63 -4.10
N VAL A 116 -4.77 -16.48 -4.60
CA VAL A 116 -3.45 -16.08 -5.12
C VAL A 116 -3.36 -16.48 -6.59
N PHE A 117 -2.99 -15.54 -7.44
CA PHE A 117 -2.94 -15.70 -8.90
C PHE A 117 -1.52 -15.49 -9.41
N ALA A 118 -0.96 -16.45 -10.12
CA ALA A 118 0.34 -16.31 -10.76
C ALA A 118 0.24 -15.41 -12.01
N GLY A 119 1.20 -14.52 -12.15
CA GLY A 119 1.23 -13.53 -13.24
C GLY A 119 2.45 -13.63 -14.12
N ALA A 120 2.97 -12.48 -14.54
CA ALA A 120 4.04 -12.40 -15.52
C ALA A 120 5.34 -13.05 -15.02
N GLU A 121 5.92 -13.91 -15.88
CA GLU A 121 7.20 -14.59 -15.61
C GLU A 121 8.40 -13.74 -16.03
N GLN A 122 8.16 -12.72 -16.85
CA GLN A 122 9.21 -11.86 -17.41
C GLN A 122 8.73 -10.41 -17.46
N PRO A 123 9.65 -9.44 -17.33
CA PRO A 123 9.40 -8.04 -17.69
C PRO A 123 8.92 -7.90 -19.13
N LEU A 124 8.29 -6.78 -19.50
CA LEU A 124 7.70 -6.58 -20.84
C LEU A 124 8.71 -6.67 -21.98
N ARG A 125 9.95 -6.25 -21.77
CA ARG A 125 10.96 -6.18 -22.84
C ARG A 125 12.32 -6.79 -22.51
N ARG A 126 12.63 -6.94 -21.25
CA ARG A 126 13.97 -7.35 -20.81
C ARG A 126 13.92 -8.72 -20.14
N PRO A 127 15.03 -9.48 -20.13
CA PRO A 127 15.07 -10.70 -19.32
C PRO A 127 14.92 -10.37 -17.84
N HIS A 128 14.26 -11.25 -17.12
CA HIS A 128 14.17 -11.17 -15.67
C HIS A 128 15.56 -11.34 -15.03
N LEU A 129 15.89 -10.44 -14.12
CA LEU A 129 17.09 -10.48 -13.29
C LEU A 129 16.63 -10.44 -11.83
N ASP A 130 16.72 -11.57 -11.14
CA ASP A 130 16.27 -11.70 -9.77
C ASP A 130 17.17 -11.02 -8.73
N ALA A 131 16.68 -10.92 -7.50
CA ALA A 131 17.41 -10.40 -6.35
C ALA A 131 17.73 -11.50 -5.33
N SER A 132 17.94 -12.75 -5.78
CA SER A 132 18.30 -13.88 -4.91
C SER A 132 19.59 -13.64 -4.11
N TRP A 133 20.48 -12.79 -4.63
CA TRP A 133 21.68 -12.33 -3.92
C TRP A 133 21.36 -11.49 -2.67
N PHE A 134 20.16 -10.89 -2.60
CA PHE A 134 19.70 -10.05 -1.51
C PHE A 134 18.75 -10.81 -0.57
N HIS A 135 17.72 -11.49 -1.11
CA HIS A 135 16.65 -12.13 -0.33
C HIS A 135 16.87 -13.63 -0.06
N GLY A 136 17.94 -14.24 -0.60
CA GLY A 136 18.13 -15.68 -0.64
C GLY A 136 17.50 -16.32 -1.88
N ARG A 137 17.87 -17.57 -2.21
CA ARG A 137 17.41 -18.28 -3.40
C ARG A 137 15.91 -18.55 -3.39
N ASP A 138 15.35 -18.77 -2.20
CA ASP A 138 13.92 -18.95 -1.98
C ASP A 138 13.16 -17.64 -1.75
N GLY A 139 13.90 -16.50 -1.70
CA GLY A 139 13.33 -15.19 -1.40
C GLY A 139 12.93 -14.98 0.07
N LEU A 140 13.10 -15.99 0.93
CA LEU A 140 12.70 -15.97 2.34
C LEU A 140 13.87 -16.29 3.28
N GLY A 141 15.09 -15.92 2.89
CA GLY A 141 16.29 -16.04 3.73
C GLY A 141 16.93 -17.43 3.72
N ASP A 142 16.56 -18.32 2.83
CA ASP A 142 17.06 -19.72 2.72
C ASP A 142 16.79 -20.56 3.99
N HIS A 143 15.62 -20.39 4.61
CA HIS A 143 15.24 -21.13 5.83
C HIS A 143 14.45 -22.42 5.58
N ASP A 144 14.32 -22.85 4.33
CA ASP A 144 13.65 -24.10 3.95
C ASP A 144 12.21 -24.23 4.50
N TYR A 145 11.43 -23.14 4.42
CA TYR A 145 10.03 -23.16 4.84
C TYR A 145 9.23 -24.21 4.07
N PRO A 146 8.28 -24.89 4.73
CA PRO A 146 7.52 -25.96 4.09
C PRO A 146 6.72 -25.44 2.89
N PRO A 147 6.45 -26.31 1.88
CA PRO A 147 5.60 -25.92 0.77
C PRO A 147 4.18 -25.59 1.25
N PRO A 148 3.52 -24.61 0.61
CA PRO A 148 2.13 -24.31 0.90
C PRO A 148 1.25 -25.54 0.57
N ARG A 149 0.13 -25.68 1.28
CA ARG A 149 -0.85 -26.75 1.09
C ARG A 149 -1.78 -26.46 -0.09
N ARG A 150 -2.02 -25.16 -0.33
CA ARG A 150 -2.88 -24.67 -1.41
C ARG A 150 -2.09 -24.48 -2.70
N ALA A 151 -2.78 -24.64 -3.81
CA ALA A 151 -2.30 -24.25 -5.14
C ALA A 151 -2.79 -22.82 -5.47
N PRO A 152 -2.10 -22.10 -6.38
CA PRO A 152 -2.63 -20.86 -6.93
C PRO A 152 -3.90 -21.09 -7.74
N GLU A 153 -4.67 -20.03 -7.92
CA GLU A 153 -5.83 -20.04 -8.81
C GLU A 153 -5.40 -20.25 -10.28
N LYS A 154 -6.31 -20.81 -11.08
CA LYS A 154 -5.99 -21.14 -12.49
C LYS A 154 -6.01 -19.92 -13.42
N GLN A 155 -6.72 -18.88 -13.02
CA GLN A 155 -6.84 -17.63 -13.78
C GLN A 155 -5.50 -16.88 -13.77
N SER A 156 -5.19 -16.17 -14.86
CA SER A 156 -4.01 -15.32 -14.90
C SER A 156 -4.14 -14.12 -13.95
N ALA A 157 -3.01 -13.63 -13.39
CA ALA A 157 -3.02 -12.41 -12.57
C ALA A 157 -3.61 -11.21 -13.34
N THR A 158 -3.32 -11.07 -14.62
CA THR A 158 -3.85 -10.00 -15.47
C THR A 158 -5.38 -9.99 -15.48
N ASP A 159 -6.00 -11.16 -15.66
CA ASP A 159 -7.46 -11.29 -15.67
C ASP A 159 -8.04 -11.11 -14.28
N ALA A 160 -7.40 -11.65 -13.27
CA ALA A 160 -7.81 -11.50 -11.87
C ALA A 160 -7.79 -10.04 -11.42
N ILE A 161 -6.79 -9.25 -11.83
CA ILE A 161 -6.72 -7.81 -11.59
C ILE A 161 -7.93 -7.11 -12.19
N ILE A 162 -8.21 -7.36 -13.48
CA ILE A 162 -9.34 -6.72 -14.19
C ILE A 162 -10.65 -7.09 -13.50
N ASP A 163 -10.90 -8.38 -13.26
CA ASP A 163 -12.15 -8.85 -12.66
C ASP A 163 -12.33 -8.31 -11.22
N THR A 164 -11.26 -8.22 -10.45
CA THR A 164 -11.30 -7.65 -9.10
C THR A 164 -11.65 -6.16 -9.14
N ILE A 165 -11.05 -5.40 -10.05
CA ILE A 165 -11.37 -3.97 -10.24
C ILE A 165 -12.83 -3.79 -10.67
N GLU A 166 -13.32 -4.62 -11.61
CA GLU A 166 -14.69 -4.54 -12.11
C GLU A 166 -15.74 -4.91 -11.05
N SER A 167 -15.39 -5.81 -10.14
CA SER A 167 -16.32 -6.35 -9.14
C SER A 167 -16.40 -5.54 -7.84
N HIS A 168 -15.44 -4.65 -7.57
CA HIS A 168 -15.35 -3.97 -6.27
C HIS A 168 -15.24 -2.45 -6.42
N THR A 169 -16.36 -1.76 -6.18
CA THR A 169 -16.37 -0.29 -6.15
C THR A 169 -15.51 0.24 -5.00
N GLY A 170 -14.67 1.24 -5.30
CA GLY A 170 -13.80 1.83 -4.28
C GLY A 170 -12.57 0.98 -3.95
N LEU A 171 -12.21 0.05 -4.85
CA LEU A 171 -11.02 -0.80 -4.70
C LEU A 171 -9.75 0.05 -4.55
N GLU A 172 -8.94 -0.28 -3.55
CA GLU A 172 -7.58 0.21 -3.40
C GLU A 172 -6.60 -0.87 -3.87
N MET A 173 -5.59 -0.45 -4.60
CA MET A 173 -4.54 -1.34 -5.09
C MET A 173 -3.23 -1.03 -4.36
N VAL A 174 -2.50 -2.07 -3.99
CA VAL A 174 -1.15 -1.96 -3.44
C VAL A 174 -0.23 -2.80 -4.30
N THR A 175 0.82 -2.19 -4.85
CA THR A 175 1.83 -2.88 -5.65
C THR A 175 3.16 -2.84 -4.92
N LEU A 176 3.74 -3.99 -4.69
CA LEU A 176 4.97 -4.18 -3.92
C LEU A 176 6.15 -4.63 -4.80
N GLY A 177 5.87 -5.14 -6.00
CA GLY A 177 6.84 -5.61 -6.98
C GLY A 177 6.86 -4.82 -8.29
N PRO A 178 7.57 -5.33 -9.31
CA PRO A 178 7.58 -4.76 -10.65
C PRO A 178 6.17 -4.64 -11.24
N LEU A 179 5.89 -3.53 -11.92
CA LEU A 179 4.52 -3.17 -12.36
C LEU A 179 4.01 -3.91 -13.60
N THR A 180 4.64 -5.04 -13.97
CA THR A 180 4.36 -5.79 -15.20
C THR A 180 2.90 -6.25 -15.27
N ASN A 181 2.37 -6.86 -14.21
CA ASN A 181 0.96 -7.33 -14.17
C ASN A 181 -0.02 -6.18 -14.35
N ILE A 182 0.25 -5.05 -13.68
CA ILE A 182 -0.60 -3.86 -13.73
C ILE A 182 -0.59 -3.25 -15.13
N ALA A 183 0.60 -3.14 -15.75
CA ALA A 183 0.72 -2.66 -17.12
C ALA A 183 -0.04 -3.55 -18.12
N LEU A 184 0.08 -4.87 -17.99
CA LEU A 184 -0.66 -5.83 -18.83
C LEU A 184 -2.18 -5.71 -18.64
N ALA A 185 -2.65 -5.56 -17.40
CA ALA A 185 -4.07 -5.37 -17.10
C ALA A 185 -4.61 -4.07 -17.71
N LEU A 186 -3.85 -2.97 -17.60
CA LEU A 186 -4.20 -1.67 -18.17
C LEU A 186 -4.16 -1.66 -19.71
N GLN A 187 -3.21 -2.39 -20.32
CA GLN A 187 -3.18 -2.55 -21.78
C GLN A 187 -4.37 -3.35 -22.29
N LYS A 188 -4.78 -4.39 -21.55
CA LYS A 188 -5.94 -5.23 -21.90
C LYS A 188 -7.26 -4.52 -21.64
N ASN A 189 -7.38 -3.74 -20.57
CA ASN A 189 -8.57 -2.96 -20.23
C ASN A 189 -8.17 -1.55 -19.70
N PRO A 190 -7.93 -0.57 -20.59
CA PRO A 190 -7.54 0.78 -20.18
C PRO A 190 -8.57 1.48 -19.28
N GLY A 191 -9.85 1.12 -19.37
CA GLY A 191 -10.92 1.66 -18.55
C GLY A 191 -10.82 1.31 -17.06
N SER A 192 -10.08 0.28 -16.72
CA SER A 192 -9.89 -0.17 -15.33
C SER A 192 -9.23 0.90 -14.45
N ALA A 193 -8.33 1.73 -15.00
CA ALA A 193 -7.66 2.79 -14.25
C ALA A 193 -8.62 3.73 -13.53
N ALA A 194 -9.71 4.11 -14.17
CA ALA A 194 -10.71 5.04 -13.63
C ALA A 194 -11.56 4.45 -12.49
N LYS A 195 -11.54 3.15 -12.28
CA LYS A 195 -12.33 2.44 -11.27
C LYS A 195 -11.56 2.19 -9.96
N VAL A 196 -10.24 2.31 -10.02
CA VAL A 196 -9.39 2.21 -8.82
C VAL A 196 -9.48 3.51 -8.04
N SER A 197 -9.76 3.43 -6.75
CA SER A 197 -9.91 4.62 -5.89
C SER A 197 -8.56 5.15 -5.39
N ARG A 198 -7.55 4.29 -5.26
CA ARG A 198 -6.19 4.60 -4.81
C ARG A 198 -5.25 3.48 -5.24
N CYS A 199 -4.05 3.83 -5.68
CA CYS A 199 -3.00 2.88 -6.03
C CYS A 199 -1.72 3.26 -5.27
N VAL A 200 -1.39 2.53 -4.19
CA VAL A 200 -0.14 2.70 -3.45
C VAL A 200 0.93 1.85 -4.13
N VAL A 201 1.97 2.50 -4.62
CA VAL A 201 3.06 1.86 -5.34
C VAL A 201 4.33 1.95 -4.50
N MET A 202 4.83 0.81 -4.02
CA MET A 202 6.21 0.73 -3.53
C MET A 202 7.13 0.68 -4.74
N GLY A 203 7.99 1.66 -4.88
CA GLY A 203 8.97 1.68 -5.97
C GLY A 203 9.51 3.07 -6.28
N GLY A 204 10.56 3.06 -7.05
CA GLY A 204 11.22 4.26 -7.53
C GLY A 204 12.12 4.97 -6.52
N ALA A 205 12.97 5.81 -7.06
CA ALA A 205 13.88 6.66 -6.30
C ALA A 205 13.64 8.14 -6.66
N PRO A 206 12.48 8.71 -6.22
CA PRO A 206 12.09 10.07 -6.57
C PRO A 206 13.04 11.08 -5.94
N CYS A 207 13.87 11.74 -6.78
CA CYS A 207 14.85 12.76 -6.37
C CYS A 207 15.91 12.28 -5.37
N CYS A 208 16.22 10.98 -5.36
CA CYS A 208 17.29 10.39 -4.55
C CYS A 208 18.06 9.32 -5.36
N GLU A 209 19.13 8.79 -4.78
CA GLU A 209 19.82 7.62 -5.33
C GLU A 209 18.96 6.36 -5.22
N GLY A 210 19.19 5.41 -6.13
CA GLY A 210 18.54 4.11 -6.13
C GLY A 210 19.20 3.10 -5.17
N ASN A 211 18.69 1.85 -5.20
CA ASN A 211 19.19 0.73 -4.42
C ASN A 211 19.82 -0.38 -5.29
N VAL A 212 19.42 -0.51 -6.56
CA VAL A 212 19.98 -1.49 -7.49
C VAL A 212 21.01 -0.86 -8.43
N THR A 213 20.79 0.38 -8.82
CA THR A 213 21.77 1.24 -9.51
C THR A 213 21.79 2.62 -8.86
N PRO A 214 22.83 3.45 -9.11
CA PRO A 214 22.80 4.82 -8.58
C PRO A 214 21.58 5.64 -9.01
N ALA A 215 20.91 5.28 -10.10
CA ALA A 215 19.79 6.02 -10.67
C ALA A 215 18.41 5.40 -10.36
N ALA A 216 18.35 4.12 -9.99
CA ALA A 216 17.09 3.40 -9.99
C ALA A 216 16.87 2.50 -8.74
N GLU A 217 15.62 2.45 -8.31
CA GLU A 217 15.12 1.47 -7.38
C GLU A 217 14.70 0.19 -8.13
N TYR A 218 14.81 -0.96 -7.47
CA TYR A 218 14.73 -2.28 -8.06
C TYR A 218 13.41 -2.56 -8.79
N ASN A 219 12.26 -2.29 -8.21
CA ASN A 219 10.96 -2.58 -8.84
C ASN A 219 10.80 -1.85 -10.17
N ILE A 220 11.18 -0.57 -10.20
CA ILE A 220 11.13 0.24 -11.43
C ILE A 220 12.23 -0.14 -12.40
N TRP A 221 13.41 -0.51 -11.92
CA TRP A 221 14.52 -0.97 -12.77
C TRP A 221 14.25 -2.34 -13.42
N CYS A 222 13.54 -3.23 -12.73
CA CYS A 222 13.21 -4.56 -13.21
C CYS A 222 12.33 -4.49 -14.46
N ASP A 223 11.29 -3.64 -14.48
CA ASP A 223 10.43 -3.42 -15.64
C ASP A 223 10.11 -1.93 -15.84
N PRO A 224 11.06 -1.13 -16.32
CA PRO A 224 10.86 0.31 -16.51
C PRO A 224 9.79 0.62 -17.57
N GLU A 225 9.62 -0.24 -18.55
CA GLU A 225 8.58 -0.09 -19.59
C GLU A 225 7.17 -0.25 -18.99
N ALA A 226 6.97 -1.23 -18.12
CA ALA A 226 5.72 -1.39 -17.38
C ALA A 226 5.46 -0.21 -16.45
N ALA A 227 6.49 0.22 -15.72
CA ALA A 227 6.39 1.38 -14.83
C ALA A 227 5.99 2.65 -15.60
N ARG A 228 6.59 2.89 -16.77
CA ARG A 228 6.23 4.02 -17.65
C ARG A 228 4.76 3.95 -18.11
N ILE A 229 4.26 2.77 -18.47
CA ILE A 229 2.85 2.57 -18.82
C ILE A 229 1.96 2.94 -17.64
N VAL A 230 2.27 2.45 -16.44
CA VAL A 230 1.47 2.64 -15.23
C VAL A 230 1.44 4.11 -14.81
N VAL A 231 2.57 4.81 -14.77
CA VAL A 231 2.61 6.23 -14.35
C VAL A 231 1.88 7.15 -15.33
N ARG A 232 1.68 6.71 -16.58
CA ARG A 232 0.94 7.45 -17.63
C ARG A 232 -0.54 7.05 -17.74
N SER A 233 -0.99 6.03 -17.00
CA SER A 233 -2.29 5.38 -17.19
C SER A 233 -3.50 6.16 -16.65
N GLY A 234 -3.28 7.13 -15.76
CA GLY A 234 -4.35 7.80 -15.03
C GLY A 234 -4.79 7.10 -13.75
N LEU A 235 -4.12 6.04 -13.34
CA LEU A 235 -4.28 5.49 -11.98
C LEU A 235 -4.01 6.57 -10.93
N PRO A 236 -4.79 6.62 -9.84
CA PRO A 236 -4.57 7.55 -8.72
C PRO A 236 -3.37 7.09 -7.87
N ILE A 237 -2.17 7.19 -8.45
CA ILE A 237 -0.92 6.70 -7.86
C ILE A 237 -0.51 7.53 -6.65
N GLU A 238 -0.15 6.83 -5.58
CA GLU A 238 0.58 7.32 -4.43
C GLU A 238 1.91 6.56 -4.35
N LEU A 239 3.00 7.22 -4.74
CA LEU A 239 4.33 6.62 -4.86
C LEU A 239 5.05 6.68 -3.52
N VAL A 240 5.41 5.51 -3.00
CA VAL A 240 6.22 5.29 -1.80
C VAL A 240 7.60 4.87 -2.24
N GLY A 241 8.52 5.83 -2.35
CA GLY A 241 9.83 5.60 -2.91
C GLY A 241 10.86 5.11 -1.90
N TRP A 242 11.98 4.62 -2.42
CA TRP A 242 13.12 4.08 -1.68
C TRP A 242 13.65 5.01 -0.56
N HIS A 243 13.61 6.33 -0.74
CA HIS A 243 14.05 7.31 0.25
C HIS A 243 13.32 7.23 1.59
N LEU A 244 12.11 6.66 1.62
CA LEU A 244 11.31 6.47 2.84
C LEU A 244 11.66 5.20 3.63
N CYS A 245 12.48 4.33 3.05
CA CYS A 245 12.76 2.99 3.58
C CYS A 245 14.15 2.88 4.22
N ARG A 246 14.80 4.03 4.46
CA ARG A 246 16.16 4.15 4.96
C ARG A 246 16.23 4.94 6.27
N GLY A 247 17.40 4.92 6.90
CA GLY A 247 17.66 5.72 8.10
C GLY A 247 16.72 5.37 9.23
N GLU A 248 15.89 6.32 9.67
CA GLU A 248 14.97 6.15 10.80
C GLU A 248 13.85 5.11 10.55
N ALA A 249 13.57 4.74 9.30
CA ALA A 249 12.58 3.71 8.99
C ALA A 249 13.15 2.27 9.06
N VAL A 250 14.47 2.11 9.21
CA VAL A 250 15.13 0.83 9.33
C VAL A 250 14.94 0.29 10.76
N LEU A 251 14.48 -0.95 10.88
CA LEU A 251 14.42 -1.63 12.20
C LEU A 251 15.82 -1.89 12.70
N ASN A 252 16.23 -1.15 13.70
CA ASN A 252 17.54 -1.33 14.33
C ASN A 252 17.60 -2.62 15.19
N PRO A 253 18.76 -3.03 15.73
CA PRO A 253 18.86 -4.25 16.53
C PRO A 253 17.93 -4.30 17.76
N SER A 254 17.60 -3.16 18.37
CA SER A 254 16.65 -3.13 19.50
C SER A 254 15.20 -3.36 19.05
N ASP A 255 14.82 -2.84 17.89
CA ASP A 255 13.50 -3.05 17.29
C ASP A 255 13.31 -4.51 16.88
N ILE A 256 14.35 -5.14 16.32
CA ILE A 256 14.36 -6.57 16.01
C ILE A 256 14.14 -7.41 17.27
N GLN A 257 14.85 -7.11 18.35
CA GLN A 257 14.65 -7.80 19.64
C GLN A 257 13.24 -7.55 20.18
N HIS A 258 12.70 -6.35 20.03
CA HIS A 258 11.35 -6.03 20.44
C HIS A 258 10.32 -6.87 19.64
N VAL A 259 10.46 -6.99 18.32
CA VAL A 259 9.62 -7.86 17.49
C VAL A 259 9.69 -9.32 17.95
N LEU A 260 10.90 -9.84 18.17
CA LEU A 260 11.08 -11.22 18.66
C LEU A 260 10.44 -11.45 20.03
N SER A 261 10.39 -10.42 20.89
CA SER A 261 9.77 -10.51 22.22
C SER A 261 8.26 -10.75 22.20
N PHE A 262 7.58 -10.54 21.07
CA PHE A 262 6.15 -10.86 20.93
C PHE A 262 5.87 -12.36 21.00
N GLY A 263 6.86 -13.20 20.68
CA GLY A 263 6.78 -14.66 20.80
C GLY A 263 5.79 -15.31 19.83
N THR A 264 5.25 -14.58 18.86
CA THR A 264 4.30 -15.10 17.86
C THR A 264 5.03 -15.76 16.68
N PRO A 265 4.44 -16.76 16.02
CA PRO A 265 5.02 -17.35 14.81
C PRO A 265 5.28 -16.33 13.70
N VAL A 266 4.38 -15.35 13.51
CA VAL A 266 4.53 -14.31 12.49
C VAL A 266 5.66 -13.33 12.81
N ALA A 267 5.89 -12.98 14.07
CA ALA A 267 6.99 -12.13 14.48
C ALA A 267 8.35 -12.82 14.28
N LYS A 268 8.43 -14.09 14.64
CA LYS A 268 9.62 -14.91 14.39
C LYS A 268 9.90 -15.00 12.89
N PHE A 269 8.89 -15.36 12.09
CA PHE A 269 9.01 -15.44 10.64
C PHE A 269 9.45 -14.11 10.02
N ALA A 270 8.85 -12.98 10.41
CA ALA A 270 9.17 -11.65 9.87
C ALA A 270 10.64 -11.26 10.08
N VAL A 271 11.28 -11.71 11.14
CA VAL A 271 12.72 -11.48 11.38
C VAL A 271 13.57 -12.50 10.61
N GLU A 272 13.25 -13.79 10.71
CA GLU A 272 14.05 -14.86 10.12
C GLU A 272 14.08 -14.77 8.59
N CYS A 273 12.94 -14.56 7.93
CA CYS A 273 12.90 -14.48 6.47
C CYS A 273 13.72 -13.31 5.90
N ASN A 274 13.95 -12.27 6.70
CA ASN A 274 14.78 -11.10 6.34
C ASN A 274 16.26 -11.23 6.70
N SER A 275 16.73 -12.36 7.20
CA SER A 275 18.13 -12.53 7.66
C SER A 275 19.16 -12.30 6.55
N ARG A 276 18.91 -12.80 5.32
CA ARG A 276 19.77 -12.56 4.16
C ARG A 276 19.71 -11.11 3.69
N ALA A 277 18.52 -10.54 3.64
CA ALA A 277 18.32 -9.14 3.29
C ALA A 277 19.04 -8.21 4.27
N GLN A 278 19.03 -8.50 5.56
CA GLN A 278 19.78 -7.76 6.58
C GLN A 278 21.28 -7.78 6.33
N GLU A 279 21.87 -8.95 6.04
CA GLU A 279 23.30 -9.09 5.70
C GLU A 279 23.66 -8.31 4.42
N ALA A 280 22.82 -8.43 3.38
CA ALA A 280 23.04 -7.77 2.11
C ALA A 280 22.91 -6.25 2.23
N PHE A 281 21.91 -5.76 2.97
CA PHE A 281 21.70 -4.35 3.26
C PHE A 281 22.90 -3.73 3.99
N PHE A 282 23.41 -4.41 5.01
CA PHE A 282 24.61 -3.97 5.72
C PHE A 282 25.83 -3.88 4.78
N LYS A 283 26.04 -4.88 3.93
CA LYS A 283 27.15 -4.87 2.95
C LYS A 283 27.02 -3.72 1.93
N GLN A 284 25.81 -3.37 1.55
CA GLN A 284 25.54 -2.35 0.54
C GLN A 284 25.58 -0.93 1.11
N SER A 285 24.98 -0.70 2.27
CA SER A 285 24.77 0.63 2.85
C SER A 285 25.67 0.97 4.04
N GLY A 286 26.23 -0.05 4.72
CA GLY A 286 26.87 0.08 6.03
C GLY A 286 25.89 0.29 7.20
N GLU A 287 24.59 0.34 6.94
CA GLU A 287 23.56 0.50 7.98
C GLU A 287 23.22 -0.84 8.60
N GLN A 288 23.12 -0.89 9.94
CA GLN A 288 22.71 -2.10 10.67
C GLN A 288 21.20 -2.10 10.88
N GLY A 289 20.55 -3.21 10.52
CA GLY A 289 19.13 -3.38 10.72
C GLY A 289 18.43 -4.08 9.57
N ILE A 290 17.10 -4.08 9.60
CA ILE A 290 16.25 -4.62 8.53
C ILE A 290 15.52 -3.46 7.87
N SER A 291 15.82 -3.17 6.61
CA SER A 291 15.02 -2.27 5.78
C SER A 291 13.78 -3.02 5.26
N LEU A 292 12.61 -2.41 5.38
CA LEU A 292 11.33 -3.03 5.06
C LEU A 292 10.50 -2.10 4.14
N PRO A 293 10.88 -1.94 2.87
CA PRO A 293 10.19 -1.05 1.92
C PRO A 293 8.71 -1.36 1.77
N ASP A 294 8.35 -2.60 1.54
CA ASP A 294 6.98 -3.04 1.31
C ASP A 294 6.09 -2.88 2.55
N PRO A 295 6.54 -3.24 3.76
CA PRO A 295 5.84 -2.92 4.99
C PRO A 295 5.59 -1.42 5.21
N VAL A 296 6.52 -0.54 4.83
CA VAL A 296 6.31 0.93 4.86
C VAL A 296 5.18 1.32 3.92
N ALA A 297 5.19 0.83 2.67
CA ALA A 297 4.12 1.10 1.71
C ALA A 297 2.77 0.53 2.17
N MET A 298 2.76 -0.68 2.73
CA MET A 298 1.56 -1.30 3.27
C MET A 298 1.04 -0.53 4.49
N ALA A 299 1.90 -0.04 5.39
CA ALA A 299 1.50 0.78 6.52
C ALA A 299 0.79 2.06 6.06
N ILE A 300 1.32 2.75 5.03
CA ILE A 300 0.71 3.92 4.40
C ILE A 300 -0.63 3.56 3.74
N ALA A 301 -0.73 2.39 3.11
CA ALA A 301 -1.98 1.91 2.53
C ALA A 301 -3.04 1.68 3.61
N LEU A 302 -2.67 1.08 4.74
CA LEU A 302 -3.56 0.80 5.87
C LEU A 302 -3.94 2.08 6.63
N ASP A 303 -2.98 2.95 6.92
CA ASP A 303 -3.18 4.23 7.62
C ASP A 303 -2.55 5.40 6.85
N PRO A 304 -3.31 6.10 5.99
CA PRO A 304 -2.81 7.27 5.26
C PRO A 304 -2.29 8.41 6.15
N SER A 305 -2.64 8.43 7.43
CA SER A 305 -2.17 9.47 8.37
C SER A 305 -0.70 9.31 8.79
N ILE A 306 -0.06 8.22 8.38
CA ILE A 306 1.40 8.02 8.49
C ILE A 306 2.15 9.02 7.61
N VAL A 307 1.56 9.43 6.49
CA VAL A 307 2.16 10.42 5.59
C VAL A 307 2.14 11.81 6.22
N THR A 308 3.32 12.40 6.41
CA THR A 308 3.48 13.75 6.97
C THR A 308 3.70 14.82 5.90
N SER A 309 4.25 14.45 4.74
CA SER A 309 4.41 15.35 3.59
C SER A 309 4.26 14.62 2.27
N GLN A 310 3.50 15.20 1.35
CA GLN A 310 3.30 14.70 -0.01
C GLN A 310 2.92 15.81 -0.98
N SER A 311 3.18 15.61 -2.28
CA SER A 311 2.75 16.55 -3.33
C SER A 311 2.53 15.83 -4.67
N GLN A 312 1.79 16.48 -5.58
CA GLN A 312 1.46 15.93 -6.90
C GLN A 312 2.38 16.47 -7.98
N HIS A 313 2.99 15.56 -8.75
CA HIS A 313 3.92 15.90 -9.82
C HIS A 313 3.66 15.04 -11.06
N PHE A 314 4.05 15.54 -12.23
CA PHE A 314 4.25 14.69 -13.39
C PHE A 314 5.43 13.76 -13.10
N VAL A 315 5.26 12.50 -13.45
CA VAL A 315 6.28 11.45 -13.29
C VAL A 315 6.47 10.74 -14.61
N ASP A 316 7.71 10.44 -14.92
CA ASP A 316 8.07 9.52 -16.00
C ASP A 316 9.19 8.58 -15.57
N VAL A 317 9.45 7.57 -16.38
CA VAL A 317 10.47 6.56 -16.12
C VAL A 317 11.43 6.49 -17.30
N GLU A 318 12.74 6.49 -17.06
CA GLU A 318 13.75 6.34 -18.09
C GLU A 318 13.84 4.87 -18.56
N THR A 319 13.66 4.64 -19.85
CA THR A 319 13.64 3.30 -20.45
C THR A 319 14.72 3.05 -21.51
N GLU A 320 15.37 4.10 -22.01
CA GLU A 320 16.27 4.00 -23.18
C GLU A 320 17.75 3.95 -22.80
N SER A 321 18.17 4.77 -21.81
CA SER A 321 19.57 4.89 -21.42
C SER A 321 19.99 3.74 -20.50
N GLU A 322 21.04 3.01 -20.87
CA GLU A 322 21.60 1.94 -20.02
C GLU A 322 22.07 2.46 -18.64
N LEU A 323 22.60 3.70 -18.58
CA LEU A 323 23.12 4.27 -17.34
C LEU A 323 22.01 4.67 -16.35
N THR A 324 20.88 5.17 -16.86
CA THR A 324 19.80 5.73 -16.05
C THR A 324 18.48 4.94 -16.17
N ARG A 325 18.55 3.72 -16.73
CA ARG A 325 17.38 2.83 -16.84
C ARG A 325 16.68 2.66 -15.50
N GLY A 326 15.37 2.83 -15.51
CA GLY A 326 14.52 2.75 -14.31
C GLY A 326 14.56 4.00 -13.44
N MET A 327 15.28 5.06 -13.84
CA MET A 327 15.25 6.32 -13.10
C MET A 327 13.82 6.88 -13.06
N THR A 328 13.36 7.18 -11.86
CA THR A 328 12.06 7.82 -11.64
C THR A 328 12.22 9.34 -11.75
N VAL A 329 11.77 9.88 -12.87
CA VAL A 329 11.89 11.32 -13.18
C VAL A 329 10.65 12.04 -12.69
N VAL A 330 10.82 12.93 -11.70
CA VAL A 330 9.73 13.69 -11.09
C VAL A 330 9.89 15.17 -11.42
N ASP A 331 8.87 15.78 -12.03
CA ASP A 331 8.85 17.24 -12.28
C ASP A 331 8.56 18.01 -10.98
N ARG A 332 9.51 17.95 -10.05
CA ARG A 332 9.42 18.67 -8.77
C ARG A 332 9.58 20.19 -8.95
N LEU A 333 10.23 20.60 -10.03
CA LEU A 333 10.43 22.02 -10.36
C LEU A 333 9.22 22.63 -11.06
N ASN A 334 8.20 21.83 -11.45
CA ASN A 334 7.03 22.25 -12.22
C ASN A 334 7.39 22.94 -13.55
N VAL A 335 8.38 22.38 -14.25
CA VAL A 335 8.90 22.93 -15.52
C VAL A 335 8.35 22.22 -16.76
N ALA A 336 7.49 21.22 -16.62
CA ALA A 336 6.90 20.48 -17.72
C ALA A 336 6.17 21.40 -18.75
N HIS A 337 5.55 22.49 -18.28
CA HIS A 337 4.86 23.44 -19.12
C HIS A 337 5.77 24.46 -19.83
N ASN A 338 7.05 24.54 -19.45
CA ASN A 338 8.01 25.44 -20.09
C ASN A 338 8.25 24.98 -21.54
N GLU A 339 8.34 25.92 -22.48
CA GLU A 339 8.53 25.65 -23.90
C GLU A 339 9.67 24.66 -24.19
N ARG A 340 10.83 24.86 -23.56
CA ARG A 340 12.02 23.99 -23.69
C ARG A 340 11.82 22.54 -23.23
N ASN A 341 10.82 22.26 -22.38
CA ASN A 341 10.56 20.94 -21.79
C ASN A 341 9.27 20.31 -22.31
N ARG A 342 8.42 21.05 -23.02
CA ARG A 342 7.09 20.64 -23.45
C ARG A 342 7.08 19.35 -24.24
N ASP A 343 8.02 19.17 -25.15
CA ASP A 343 8.10 17.99 -25.99
C ASP A 343 8.48 16.73 -25.19
N VAL A 344 9.37 16.89 -24.22
CA VAL A 344 9.78 15.78 -23.32
C VAL A 344 8.62 15.30 -22.46
N TRP A 345 7.78 16.24 -22.00
CA TRP A 345 6.62 15.95 -21.15
C TRP A 345 5.29 15.87 -21.91
N ALA A 346 5.32 15.81 -23.24
CA ALA A 346 4.11 15.90 -24.06
C ALA A 346 3.05 14.84 -23.71
N ALA A 347 3.49 13.61 -23.45
CA ALA A 347 2.57 12.52 -23.10
C ALA A 347 1.86 12.76 -21.75
N GLN A 348 2.61 13.17 -20.72
CA GLN A 348 2.06 13.46 -19.38
C GLN A 348 1.18 14.71 -19.38
N LEU A 349 1.57 15.73 -20.15
CA LEU A 349 0.79 16.95 -20.31
C LEU A 349 -0.55 16.67 -21.03
N ALA A 350 -0.53 15.83 -22.07
CA ALA A 350 -1.72 15.42 -22.79
C ALA A 350 -2.67 14.58 -21.93
N ALA A 351 -2.12 13.65 -21.13
CA ALA A 351 -2.88 12.82 -20.21
C ALA A 351 -3.42 13.61 -19.00
N GLY A 352 -2.70 14.67 -18.57
CA GLY A 352 -3.11 15.52 -17.45
C GLY A 352 -2.99 14.83 -16.07
N HIS A 353 -2.45 13.60 -16.00
CA HIS A 353 -2.37 12.83 -14.76
C HIS A 353 -1.06 13.11 -14.02
N LYS A 354 -1.18 13.32 -12.72
CA LYS A 354 -0.04 13.49 -11.81
C LYS A 354 -0.08 12.40 -10.75
N ALA A 355 1.09 11.83 -10.43
CA ALA A 355 1.24 10.96 -9.28
C ALA A 355 1.46 11.79 -8.01
N LYS A 356 0.94 11.29 -6.91
CA LYS A 356 1.22 11.79 -5.57
C LYS A 356 2.52 11.15 -5.10
N ILE A 357 3.51 11.96 -4.74
CA ILE A 357 4.77 11.50 -4.19
C ILE A 357 4.74 11.71 -2.68
N VAL A 358 4.97 10.64 -1.93
CA VAL A 358 5.17 10.71 -0.47
C VAL A 358 6.61 11.14 -0.22
N TRP A 359 6.82 12.22 0.55
CA TRP A 359 8.15 12.75 0.84
C TRP A 359 8.65 12.42 2.24
N THR A 360 7.75 12.38 3.22
CA THR A 360 8.09 12.06 4.62
C THR A 360 6.95 11.34 5.31
N ILE A 361 7.31 10.52 6.28
CA ILE A 361 6.39 9.71 7.10
C ILE A 361 6.64 9.92 8.59
N ASP A 362 5.67 9.54 9.40
CA ASP A 362 5.82 9.39 10.85
C ASP A 362 6.33 7.97 11.16
N ASN A 363 7.63 7.85 11.44
CA ASN A 363 8.28 6.55 11.69
C ASN A 363 7.70 5.82 12.90
N ALA A 364 7.33 6.53 13.96
CA ALA A 364 6.72 5.90 15.14
C ALA A 364 5.34 5.27 14.84
N ARG A 365 4.56 5.89 13.94
CA ARG A 365 3.28 5.32 13.48
C ARG A 365 3.47 4.13 12.58
N TRP A 366 4.45 4.19 11.67
CA TRP A 366 4.77 3.05 10.80
C TRP A 366 5.19 1.84 11.62
N GLU A 367 6.12 1.99 12.56
CA GLU A 367 6.55 0.93 13.48
C GLU A 367 5.39 0.37 14.30
N LYS A 368 4.52 1.24 14.81
CA LYS A 368 3.32 0.83 15.54
C LYS A 368 2.40 -0.03 14.70
N ALA A 369 2.22 0.30 13.41
CA ALA A 369 1.41 -0.49 12.49
C ALA A 369 2.02 -1.88 12.26
N LEU A 370 3.34 -1.95 12.04
CA LEU A 370 4.08 -3.21 11.94
C LEU A 370 3.92 -4.06 13.20
N TYR A 371 4.19 -3.49 14.37
CA TYR A 371 4.11 -4.22 15.65
C TYR A 371 2.70 -4.73 15.95
N ALA A 372 1.67 -3.97 15.57
CA ALA A 372 0.28 -4.41 15.72
C ALA A 372 -0.04 -5.64 14.87
N ALA A 373 0.56 -5.74 13.68
CA ALA A 373 0.37 -6.87 12.78
C ALA A 373 1.15 -8.13 13.22
N LEU A 374 2.27 -7.97 13.93
CA LEU A 374 3.15 -9.06 14.35
C LEU A 374 2.83 -9.64 15.75
N LYS A 375 2.05 -8.93 16.56
CA LYS A 375 1.52 -9.42 17.85
C LYS A 375 0.41 -10.43 17.65
#